data_86c8ea34163321f274a54533078d3330
#
_entry.id   86c8ea34163321f274a54533078d3330
#
_cell.length_a   1.000
_cell.length_b   1.000
_cell.length_c   1.000
_cell.angle_alpha   90.00
_cell.angle_beta   90.00
_cell.angle_gamma   90.00
#
_symmetry.space_group_name_H-M   'P 1'
#
loop_
_entity.id
_entity.type
_entity.pdbx_description
1 polymer ?
#
loop_
_entity_poly.entity_id
_entity_poly.type
_entity_poly.pdbx_seq_one_letter_code
_entity_poly.pdbx_strand_id
1 'polypeptide(L)'
;LSTLVLELRQGDLMVVNGAPIRFRNRARIELAARARFLFGKQIMAPEGATTPARRIYFALQTAYIGADEERADGLRDAHTLIAEFKEATTSDLARGLLDQALEAADIDDGYTALKLARRVMRHEEEILGLTPLPPPRRELRGALASV
;
A
#
# COMPACT_ATOMS: atom_id res chain seq x y z
N LEU A 1 -7.61 -0.47 -24.39
CA LEU A 1 -7.61 -0.86 -22.99
C LEU A 1 -6.73 -2.08 -22.79
N SER A 2 -5.72 -1.94 -21.97
CA SER A 2 -4.91 -3.07 -21.59
C SER A 2 -5.62 -3.87 -20.50
N THR A 3 -5.58 -5.19 -20.62
CA THR A 3 -6.08 -6.08 -19.60
C THR A 3 -4.91 -6.61 -18.78
N LEU A 4 -5.18 -6.93 -17.53
CA LEU A 4 -4.18 -7.50 -16.63
C LEU A 4 -4.60 -8.91 -16.25
N VAL A 5 -3.72 -9.87 -16.50
CA VAL A 5 -3.94 -11.27 -16.12
C VAL A 5 -3.12 -11.57 -14.87
N LEU A 6 -3.79 -12.10 -13.85
CA LEU A 6 -3.16 -12.46 -12.58
C LEU A 6 -3.35 -13.94 -12.29
N GLU A 7 -2.29 -14.58 -11.81
CA GLU A 7 -2.36 -15.93 -11.30
C GLU A 7 -2.34 -15.88 -9.78
N LEU A 8 -3.37 -16.44 -9.17
CA LEU A 8 -3.57 -16.42 -7.72
C LEU A 8 -3.57 -17.84 -7.18
N ARG A 9 -2.98 -18.00 -6.02
CA ARG A 9 -2.90 -19.29 -5.34
C ARG A 9 -3.98 -19.39 -4.28
N GLN A 10 -4.24 -20.61 -3.83
CA GLN A 10 -5.11 -20.82 -2.69
C GLN A 10 -4.58 -20.03 -1.48
N GLY A 11 -5.45 -19.27 -0.85
CA GLY A 11 -5.12 -18.44 0.30
C GLY A 11 -4.66 -17.02 -0.02
N ASP A 12 -4.41 -16.70 -1.28
CA ASP A 12 -4.02 -15.34 -1.66
C ASP A 12 -5.14 -14.35 -1.35
N LEU A 13 -4.73 -13.15 -0.96
CA LEU A 13 -5.63 -12.03 -0.69
C LEU A 13 -5.49 -10.99 -1.79
N MET A 14 -6.63 -10.45 -2.21
CA MET A 14 -6.71 -9.35 -3.16
C MET A 14 -7.69 -8.33 -2.64
N VAL A 15 -7.41 -7.05 -2.82
CA VAL A 15 -8.36 -5.98 -2.49
C VAL A 15 -8.71 -5.23 -3.77
N VAL A 16 -9.98 -5.17 -4.10
CA VAL A 16 -10.49 -4.49 -5.29
C VAL A 16 -11.53 -3.47 -4.85
N ASN A 17 -11.26 -2.19 -5.11
CA ASN A 17 -12.17 -1.10 -4.76
C ASN A 17 -12.66 -1.18 -3.30
N GLY A 18 -11.74 -1.47 -2.38
CA GLY A 18 -12.04 -1.57 -0.96
C GLY A 18 -12.59 -2.92 -0.50
N ALA A 19 -12.85 -3.87 -1.40
CA ALA A 19 -13.39 -5.18 -1.05
C ALA A 19 -12.26 -6.21 -0.95
N PRO A 20 -12.00 -6.79 0.23
CA PRO A 20 -11.03 -7.89 0.35
C PRO A 20 -11.61 -9.18 -0.21
N ILE A 21 -10.82 -9.86 -1.02
CA ILE A 21 -11.20 -11.12 -1.68
C ILE A 21 -10.16 -12.16 -1.36
N ARG A 22 -10.60 -13.28 -0.76
CA ARG A 22 -9.74 -14.40 -0.43
C ARG A 22 -9.95 -15.50 -1.47
N PHE A 23 -8.88 -15.99 -2.07
CA PHE A 23 -8.96 -17.08 -3.03
C PHE A 23 -8.91 -18.42 -2.30
N ARG A 24 -9.98 -19.17 -2.42
CA ARG A 24 -10.10 -20.49 -1.79
C ARG A 24 -9.46 -21.60 -2.62
N ASN A 25 -9.32 -21.34 -3.91
CA ASN A 25 -8.68 -22.24 -4.85
C ASN A 25 -7.74 -21.45 -5.74
N ARG A 26 -6.82 -22.15 -6.37
CA ARG A 26 -5.97 -21.54 -7.41
C ARG A 26 -6.86 -20.99 -8.53
N ALA A 27 -6.56 -19.78 -8.98
CA ALA A 27 -7.34 -19.12 -10.01
C ALA A 27 -6.45 -18.27 -10.92
N ARG A 28 -6.86 -18.19 -12.17
CA ARG A 28 -6.30 -17.24 -13.11
C ARG A 28 -7.41 -16.27 -13.48
N ILE A 29 -7.16 -14.97 -13.24
CA ILE A 29 -8.19 -13.95 -13.47
C ILE A 29 -7.67 -12.90 -14.43
N GLU A 30 -8.61 -12.27 -15.12
CA GLU A 30 -8.33 -11.17 -16.02
C GLU A 30 -9.14 -9.95 -15.56
N LEU A 31 -8.43 -8.84 -15.34
CA LEU A 31 -9.08 -7.56 -15.06
C LEU A 31 -9.28 -6.85 -16.39
N ALA A 32 -10.53 -6.80 -16.84
CA ALA A 32 -10.91 -6.26 -18.14
C ALA A 32 -11.17 -4.76 -18.11
N ALA A 33 -11.16 -4.15 -16.94
CA ALA A 33 -11.38 -2.72 -16.76
C ALA A 33 -10.48 -2.17 -15.68
N ARG A 34 -10.32 -0.84 -15.65
CA ARG A 34 -9.56 -0.18 -14.59
C ARG A 34 -10.28 -0.36 -13.25
N ALA A 35 -9.50 -0.72 -12.24
CA ALA A 35 -9.98 -0.84 -10.87
C ALA A 35 -8.85 -0.51 -9.91
N ARG A 36 -9.20 -0.06 -8.70
CA ARG A 36 -8.25 0.07 -7.60
C ARG A 36 -8.07 -1.30 -7.00
N PHE A 37 -6.88 -1.85 -7.07
CA PHE A 37 -6.64 -3.17 -6.50
C PHE A 37 -5.21 -3.34 -6.03
N LEU A 38 -5.03 -4.20 -5.04
CA LEU A 38 -3.74 -4.72 -4.58
C LEU A 38 -3.90 -6.21 -4.31
N PHE A 39 -2.81 -6.93 -4.35
CA PHE A 39 -2.83 -8.35 -4.00
C PHE A 39 -1.52 -8.79 -3.36
N GLY A 40 -1.61 -9.86 -2.57
CA GLY A 40 -0.45 -10.52 -1.97
C GLY A 40 0.40 -9.59 -1.12
N LYS A 41 1.69 -9.57 -1.40
CA LYS A 41 2.69 -8.80 -0.64
C LYS A 41 2.53 -7.29 -0.73
N GLN A 42 1.73 -6.79 -1.65
CA GLN A 42 1.46 -5.36 -1.77
C GLN A 42 0.59 -4.85 -0.62
N ILE A 43 -0.15 -5.73 0.03
CA ILE A 43 -1.08 -5.36 1.09
C ILE A 43 -0.38 -5.42 2.44
N MET A 44 -0.44 -4.31 3.18
CA MET A 44 0.09 -4.22 4.54
C MET A 44 -1.06 -4.32 5.55
N ALA A 45 -0.90 -5.17 6.57
CA ALA A 45 -1.81 -5.22 7.70
C ALA A 45 -1.62 -3.97 8.57
N PRO A 46 -2.66 -3.50 9.28
CA PRO A 46 -2.51 -2.36 10.20
C PRO A 46 -1.38 -2.58 11.22
N GLU A 47 -1.19 -3.81 11.70
CA GLU A 47 -0.14 -4.18 12.64
C GLU A 47 1.26 -4.04 12.05
N GLY A 48 1.36 -3.99 10.72
CA GLY A 48 2.65 -3.80 10.04
C GLY A 48 3.13 -2.36 10.01
N ALA A 49 2.27 -1.39 10.33
CA ALA A 49 2.60 0.04 10.29
C ALA A 49 3.39 0.45 11.55
N THR A 50 4.60 -0.11 11.71
CA THR A 50 5.40 0.00 12.93
C THR A 50 6.56 0.97 12.83
N THR A 51 6.85 1.51 11.66
CA THR A 51 7.93 2.46 11.47
C THR A 51 7.43 3.67 10.69
N PRO A 52 8.17 4.79 10.67
CA PRO A 52 7.74 5.96 9.88
C PRO A 52 7.44 5.65 8.43
N ALA A 53 8.33 4.93 7.73
CA ALA A 53 8.10 4.60 6.32
C ALA A 53 6.93 3.64 6.14
N ARG A 54 6.76 2.66 7.03
CA ARG A 54 5.65 1.71 6.98
C ARG A 54 4.32 2.39 7.24
N ARG A 55 4.27 3.39 8.14
CA ARG A 55 3.05 4.17 8.37
C ARG A 55 2.67 4.98 7.13
N ILE A 56 3.65 5.55 6.43
CA ILE A 56 3.40 6.26 5.17
C ILE A 56 2.80 5.31 4.14
N TYR A 57 3.39 4.13 3.99
CA TYR A 57 2.86 3.12 3.06
C TYR A 57 1.43 2.77 3.40
N PHE A 58 1.12 2.53 4.67
CA PHE A 58 -0.22 2.17 5.10
C PHE A 58 -1.23 3.30 4.81
N ALA A 59 -0.85 4.56 5.07
CA ALA A 59 -1.72 5.70 4.76
C ALA A 59 -1.99 5.82 3.27
N LEU A 60 -0.97 5.65 2.43
CA LEU A 60 -1.13 5.65 0.97
C LEU A 60 -1.97 4.47 0.49
N GLN A 61 -1.83 3.31 1.13
CA GLN A 61 -2.67 2.15 0.85
C GLN A 61 -4.15 2.45 1.13
N THR A 62 -4.46 3.07 2.27
CA THR A 62 -5.81 3.47 2.61
C THR A 62 -6.36 4.48 1.59
N ALA A 63 -5.53 5.45 1.18
CA ALA A 63 -5.92 6.42 0.17
C ALA A 63 -6.23 5.77 -1.19
N TYR A 64 -5.62 4.64 -1.49
CA TYR A 64 -5.77 3.97 -2.78
C TYR A 64 -6.88 2.92 -2.77
N ILE A 65 -6.85 1.98 -1.81
CA ILE A 65 -7.76 0.83 -1.80
C ILE A 65 -8.73 0.83 -0.62
N GLY A 66 -8.74 1.86 0.20
CA GLY A 66 -9.69 1.95 1.30
C GLY A 66 -11.12 2.15 0.81
N ALA A 67 -12.07 2.07 1.73
CA ALA A 67 -13.46 2.41 1.43
C ALA A 67 -13.55 3.90 1.05
N ASP A 68 -14.57 4.25 0.27
CA ASP A 68 -14.70 5.61 -0.26
C ASP A 68 -14.59 6.69 0.82
N GLU A 69 -15.24 6.45 1.97
CA GLU A 69 -15.25 7.41 3.09
C GLU A 69 -13.91 7.52 3.80
N GLU A 70 -13.01 6.55 3.62
CA GLU A 70 -11.71 6.52 4.30
C GLU A 70 -10.57 7.06 3.46
N ARG A 71 -10.74 7.10 2.15
CA ARG A 71 -9.64 7.45 1.25
C ARG A 71 -9.14 8.87 1.44
N ALA A 72 -10.04 9.81 1.67
CA ALA A 72 -9.66 11.20 1.90
C ALA A 72 -8.85 11.34 3.20
N ASP A 73 -9.24 10.63 4.25
CA ASP A 73 -8.50 10.63 5.52
C ASP A 73 -7.11 9.99 5.34
N GLY A 74 -7.04 8.90 4.58
CA GLY A 74 -5.76 8.25 4.26
C GLY A 74 -4.81 9.19 3.54
N LEU A 75 -5.30 9.97 2.59
CA LEU A 75 -4.48 10.94 1.87
C LEU A 75 -4.00 12.06 2.79
N ARG A 76 -4.86 12.58 3.67
CA ARG A 76 -4.46 13.57 4.67
C ARG A 76 -3.38 13.04 5.60
N ASP A 77 -3.53 11.81 6.07
CA ASP A 77 -2.55 11.17 6.93
C ASP A 77 -1.21 11.01 6.21
N ALA A 78 -1.25 10.64 4.94
CA ALA A 78 -0.03 10.52 4.13
C ALA A 78 0.70 11.87 4.03
N HIS A 79 -0.01 12.95 3.77
CA HIS A 79 0.58 14.29 3.74
C HIS A 79 1.28 14.63 5.06
N THR A 80 0.61 14.40 6.18
CA THR A 80 1.15 14.69 7.51
C THR A 80 2.39 13.84 7.80
N LEU A 81 2.29 12.54 7.58
CA LEU A 81 3.39 11.61 7.88
C LEU A 81 4.60 11.85 6.99
N ILE A 82 4.38 12.17 5.72
CA ILE A 82 5.47 12.48 4.79
C ILE A 82 6.17 13.78 5.21
N ALA A 83 5.41 14.82 5.60
CA ALA A 83 6.01 16.06 6.08
C ALA A 83 6.89 15.82 7.31
N GLU A 84 6.40 15.06 8.27
CA GLU A 84 7.17 14.70 9.47
C GLU A 84 8.43 13.90 9.13
N PHE A 85 8.30 12.92 8.23
CA PHE A 85 9.43 12.12 7.81
C PHE A 85 10.51 12.98 7.16
N LYS A 86 10.13 13.87 6.28
CA LYS A 86 11.06 14.76 5.55
C LYS A 86 11.83 15.68 6.51
N GLU A 87 11.20 16.12 7.59
CA GLU A 87 11.87 16.93 8.60
C GLU A 87 12.90 16.12 9.41
N ALA A 88 12.59 14.86 9.67
CA ALA A 88 13.41 14.01 10.53
C ALA A 88 14.55 13.31 9.78
N THR A 89 14.43 13.07 8.49
CA THR A 89 15.40 12.31 7.72
C THR A 89 16.55 13.19 7.23
N THR A 90 17.75 12.61 7.12
CA THR A 90 18.89 13.22 6.45
C THR A 90 19.06 12.68 5.02
N SER A 91 18.21 11.76 4.59
CA SER A 91 18.32 11.11 3.28
C SER A 91 17.64 11.92 2.19
N ASP A 92 18.43 12.48 1.27
CA ASP A 92 17.89 13.17 0.11
C ASP A 92 17.16 12.22 -0.82
N LEU A 93 17.62 10.97 -0.90
CA LEU A 93 16.93 9.93 -1.70
C LEU A 93 15.51 9.73 -1.17
N ALA A 94 15.35 9.54 0.13
CA ALA A 94 14.05 9.34 0.74
C ALA A 94 13.14 10.56 0.53
N ARG A 95 13.66 11.77 0.71
CA ARG A 95 12.90 13.00 0.46
C ARG A 95 12.38 13.06 -0.97
N GLY A 96 13.24 12.79 -1.94
CA GLY A 96 12.87 12.82 -3.36
C GLY A 96 11.81 11.79 -3.70
N LEU A 97 11.94 10.58 -3.18
CA LEU A 97 10.95 9.51 -3.39
C LEU A 97 9.60 9.87 -2.78
N LEU A 98 9.60 10.46 -1.59
CA LEU A 98 8.36 10.84 -0.91
C LEU A 98 7.68 12.03 -1.58
N ASP A 99 8.43 12.97 -2.10
CA ASP A 99 7.86 14.07 -2.90
C ASP A 99 7.16 13.54 -4.14
N GLN A 100 7.78 12.59 -4.84
CA GLN A 100 7.18 11.95 -6.01
C GLN A 100 5.96 11.10 -5.63
N ALA A 101 6.03 10.39 -4.51
CA ALA A 101 4.91 9.60 -4.04
C ALA A 101 3.69 10.48 -3.74
N LEU A 102 3.91 11.62 -3.11
CA LEU A 102 2.83 12.54 -2.77
C LEU A 102 2.20 13.16 -4.01
N GLU A 103 3.03 13.56 -4.98
CA GLU A 103 2.52 14.05 -6.27
C GLU A 103 1.63 13.00 -6.95
N ALA A 104 2.09 11.75 -6.98
CA ALA A 104 1.32 10.67 -7.59
C ALA A 104 0.00 10.44 -6.86
N ALA A 105 0.02 10.45 -5.53
CA ALA A 105 -1.19 10.28 -4.72
C ALA A 105 -2.19 11.40 -4.96
N ASP A 106 -1.71 12.64 -5.07
CA ASP A 106 -2.57 13.81 -5.27
C ASP A 106 -3.27 13.83 -6.62
N ILE A 107 -2.69 13.19 -7.63
CA ILE A 107 -3.34 13.06 -8.95
C ILE A 107 -4.05 11.71 -9.11
N ASP A 108 -4.31 11.04 -8.00
CA ASP A 108 -5.02 9.75 -7.96
C ASP A 108 -4.26 8.60 -8.66
N ASP A 109 -2.94 8.68 -8.72
CA ASP A 109 -2.09 7.59 -9.18
C ASP A 109 -1.52 6.85 -7.97
N GLY A 110 -2.43 6.23 -7.19
CA GLY A 110 -2.09 5.58 -5.93
C GLY A 110 -1.14 4.41 -6.08
N TYR A 111 -1.22 3.68 -7.19
CA TYR A 111 -0.33 2.55 -7.40
C TYR A 111 1.13 3.01 -7.52
N THR A 112 1.40 4.06 -8.28
CA THR A 112 2.73 4.64 -8.38
C THR A 112 3.21 5.16 -7.03
N ALA A 113 2.32 5.83 -6.28
CA ALA A 113 2.64 6.31 -4.93
C ALA A 113 3.10 5.16 -4.03
N LEU A 114 2.41 4.03 -4.06
CA LEU A 114 2.77 2.85 -3.26
C LEU A 114 4.11 2.25 -3.69
N LYS A 115 4.39 2.20 -4.98
CA LYS A 115 5.68 1.69 -5.47
C LYS A 115 6.84 2.54 -4.96
N LEU A 116 6.69 3.86 -4.96
CA LEU A 116 7.71 4.79 -4.46
C LEU A 116 7.87 4.67 -2.94
N ALA A 117 6.76 4.60 -2.22
CA ALA A 117 6.79 4.41 -0.77
C ALA A 117 7.45 3.08 -0.37
N ARG A 118 7.26 2.04 -1.17
CA ARG A 118 7.92 0.74 -0.94
C ARG A 118 9.45 0.87 -1.04
N ARG A 119 9.93 1.68 -1.97
CA ARG A 119 11.38 1.94 -2.07
C ARG A 119 11.90 2.62 -0.81
N VAL A 120 11.14 3.55 -0.25
CA VAL A 120 11.50 4.19 1.02
C VAL A 120 11.52 3.18 2.17
N MET A 121 10.54 2.28 2.21
CA MET A 121 10.51 1.20 3.20
C MET A 121 11.75 0.31 3.13
N ARG A 122 12.16 -0.07 1.94
CA ARG A 122 13.37 -0.89 1.75
C ARG A 122 14.62 -0.16 2.23
N HIS A 123 14.72 1.12 1.92
CA HIS A 123 15.81 1.95 2.38
C HIS A 123 15.85 2.02 3.91
N GLU A 124 14.70 2.21 4.53
CA GLU A 124 14.58 2.21 5.99
C GLU A 124 14.98 0.87 6.59
N GLU A 125 14.54 -0.23 6.00
CA GLU A 125 14.88 -1.58 6.45
C GLU A 125 16.39 -1.81 6.44
N GLU A 126 17.06 -1.37 5.39
CA GLU A 126 18.52 -1.48 5.30
C GLU A 126 19.24 -0.67 6.39
N ILE A 127 18.80 0.57 6.60
CA ILE A 127 19.41 1.45 7.59
C ILE A 127 19.19 0.94 9.02
N LEU A 128 17.99 0.47 9.32
CA LEU A 128 17.60 0.02 10.66
C LEU A 128 17.86 -1.48 10.91
N GLY A 129 18.29 -2.21 9.90
CA GLY A 129 18.52 -3.65 10.02
C GLY A 129 17.24 -4.44 10.25
N LEU A 130 16.11 -3.99 9.70
CA LEU A 130 14.83 -4.64 9.88
C LEU A 130 14.60 -5.74 8.83
N THR A 131 13.85 -6.77 9.22
CA THR A 131 13.39 -7.77 8.26
C THR A 131 12.15 -7.25 7.53
N PRO A 132 11.98 -7.63 6.24
CA PRO A 132 10.74 -7.27 5.51
C PRO A 132 9.50 -7.83 6.20
N LEU A 133 8.37 -7.13 6.04
CA LEU A 133 7.11 -7.57 6.61
C LEU A 133 6.63 -8.85 5.95
N PRO A 134 6.03 -9.78 6.73
CA PRO A 134 5.44 -10.98 6.16
C PRO A 134 4.18 -10.64 5.35
N PRO A 135 3.76 -11.54 4.44
CA PRO A 135 2.50 -11.35 3.73
C PRO A 135 1.31 -11.35 4.68
N PRO A 136 0.19 -10.72 4.30
CA PRO A 136 -0.97 -10.64 5.17
C PRO A 136 -1.56 -12.00 5.49
N ARG A 137 -2.05 -12.15 6.73
CA ARG A 137 -2.65 -13.38 7.23
C ARG A 137 -4.15 -13.41 6.96
N ARG A 138 -4.77 -14.56 7.25
CA ARG A 138 -6.21 -14.76 7.06
C ARG A 138 -7.06 -13.73 7.81
N GLU A 139 -6.64 -13.38 9.01
CA GLU A 139 -7.37 -12.48 9.91
C GLU A 139 -7.41 -11.05 9.41
N LEU A 140 -6.57 -10.71 8.46
CA LEU A 140 -6.48 -9.38 7.89
C LEU A 140 -7.81 -8.91 7.28
N ARG A 141 -8.65 -9.84 6.85
CA ARG A 141 -9.94 -9.52 6.24
C ARG A 141 -10.77 -8.57 7.11
N GLY A 142 -10.88 -8.87 8.42
CA GLY A 142 -11.62 -8.01 9.34
C GLY A 142 -10.97 -6.66 9.52
N ALA A 143 -9.63 -6.62 9.61
CA ALA A 143 -8.89 -5.39 9.77
C ALA A 143 -9.04 -4.46 8.56
N LEU A 144 -8.99 -5.00 7.35
CA LEU A 144 -9.19 -4.21 6.14
C LEU A 144 -10.61 -3.69 6.02
N ALA A 145 -11.59 -4.47 6.44
CA ALA A 145 -12.98 -4.07 6.39
C ALA A 145 -13.31 -2.96 7.40
N SER A 146 -12.52 -2.81 8.45
CA SER A 146 -12.73 -1.80 9.49
C SER A 146 -11.93 -0.52 9.27
N VAL A 147 -11.07 -0.51 8.29
CA VAL A 147 -10.21 0.66 8.00
C VAL A 147 -10.93 1.77 7.20
#